data_c9c36c0dd0d179a49134b75047754066
#
_entry.id   c9c36c0dd0d179a49134b75047754066
#
_cell.length_a   1.000
_cell.length_b   1.000
_cell.length_c   1.000
_cell.angle_alpha   90.00
_cell.angle_beta   90.00
_cell.angle_gamma   90.00
#
_symmetry.space_group_name_H-M   'P 1'
#
loop_
_entity.id
_entity.type
_entity.pdbx_description
1 polymer ?
#
loop_
_entity_poly.entity_id
_entity_poly.type
_entity_poly.pdbx_seq_one_letter_code
_entity_poly.pdbx_strand_id
1 'polypeptide(L)'
;MKKTIKKLALILLTAALMLTVTGCGANDYQTAVQLMGSGDAAAASAAFKALGDYKDSAALASACDYSIATDAYLAEDYEQARALFAALGDYKESASLVTACDYAIAQNTYDAGEYAHAAELFTALGDYKNSAALAAQAGDRAFAEKLLGSWVSNEMDVSSIFIDSLYDAIDDDESSKALLDCMELGALPLKYTIEFTGEGTFLLA
;
A
#
# COMPACT_ATOMS: atom_id res chain seq x y z
N MET A 1 71.04 7.57 -8.55
CA MET A 1 70.57 8.74 -7.78
C MET A 1 69.21 9.29 -8.23
N LYS A 2 68.95 9.56 -9.52
CA LYS A 2 67.67 10.15 -9.98
C LYS A 2 66.42 9.27 -9.70
N LYS A 3 66.51 7.92 -9.74
CA LYS A 3 65.38 7.01 -9.43
C LYS A 3 65.01 6.95 -7.96
N THR A 4 66.00 7.09 -7.07
CA THR A 4 65.77 7.10 -5.60
C THR A 4 65.10 8.41 -5.14
N ILE A 5 65.48 9.51 -5.71
CA ILE A 5 64.91 10.84 -5.41
C ILE A 5 63.42 10.88 -5.83
N LYS A 6 63.08 10.31 -7.01
CA LYS A 6 61.65 10.25 -7.45
C LYS A 6 60.78 9.37 -6.57
N LYS A 7 61.32 8.24 -6.04
CA LYS A 7 60.62 7.39 -5.09
C LYS A 7 60.41 8.08 -3.74
N LEU A 8 61.43 8.81 -3.26
CA LEU A 8 61.34 9.57 -2.02
C LEU A 8 60.33 10.72 -2.12
N ALA A 9 60.33 11.44 -3.27
CA ALA A 9 59.39 12.50 -3.53
C ALA A 9 57.94 11.98 -3.62
N LEU A 10 57.71 10.79 -4.18
CA LEU A 10 56.42 10.14 -4.27
C LEU A 10 55.89 9.70 -2.90
N ILE A 11 56.79 9.15 -2.04
CA ILE A 11 56.47 8.75 -0.66
C ILE A 11 56.15 9.99 0.21
N LEU A 12 56.88 11.07 0.05
CA LEU A 12 56.61 12.34 0.75
C LEU A 12 55.30 12.99 0.27
N LEU A 13 54.97 12.89 -1.01
CA LEU A 13 53.70 13.41 -1.56
C LEU A 13 52.49 12.63 -1.06
N THR A 14 52.62 11.27 -1.00
CA THR A 14 51.55 10.42 -0.45
C THR A 14 51.42 10.59 1.07
N ALA A 15 52.49 10.79 1.82
CA ALA A 15 52.45 11.08 3.25
C ALA A 15 51.88 12.48 3.53
N ALA A 16 52.16 13.48 2.69
CA ALA A 16 51.56 14.81 2.80
C ALA A 16 50.03 14.79 2.46
N LEU A 17 49.63 13.97 1.50
CA LEU A 17 48.23 13.79 1.15
C LEU A 17 47.45 13.07 2.28
N MET A 18 48.08 12.10 2.96
CA MET A 18 47.49 11.42 4.12
C MET A 18 47.35 12.34 5.35
N LEU A 19 48.29 13.29 5.56
CA LEU A 19 48.27 14.24 6.67
C LEU A 19 47.20 15.33 6.50
N THR A 20 46.83 15.66 5.28
CA THR A 20 45.74 16.65 5.03
C THR A 20 44.36 16.06 5.29
N VAL A 21 44.18 14.74 5.13
CA VAL A 21 42.92 14.04 5.39
C VAL A 21 42.65 13.91 6.91
N THR A 22 43.65 13.73 7.75
CA THR A 22 43.48 13.60 9.21
C THR A 22 43.18 14.93 9.93
N GLY A 23 43.56 16.06 9.38
CA GLY A 23 43.25 17.39 9.97
C GLY A 23 41.86 17.87 9.60
N CYS A 24 41.34 17.49 8.42
CA CYS A 24 39.99 17.84 7.95
C CYS A 24 38.90 17.09 8.74
N GLY A 25 39.06 15.80 8.97
CA GLY A 25 38.04 14.98 9.62
C GLY A 25 37.66 15.41 11.04
N ALA A 26 38.61 15.97 11.82
CA ALA A 26 38.33 16.43 13.17
C ALA A 26 37.46 17.70 13.19
N ASN A 27 37.69 18.62 12.26
CA ASN A 27 36.92 19.85 12.14
C ASN A 27 35.54 19.57 11.54
N ASP A 28 35.47 18.71 10.52
CA ASP A 28 34.23 18.31 9.88
C ASP A 28 33.33 17.51 10.84
N TYR A 29 33.93 16.68 11.70
CA TYR A 29 33.22 16.00 12.77
C TYR A 29 32.61 16.97 13.78
N GLN A 30 33.34 17.99 14.21
CA GLN A 30 32.82 19.02 15.11
C GLN A 30 31.65 19.81 14.46
N THR A 31 31.78 20.09 13.16
CA THR A 31 30.70 20.73 12.39
C THR A 31 29.46 19.84 12.35
N ALA A 32 29.59 18.55 12.08
CA ALA A 32 28.49 17.59 12.09
C ALA A 32 27.80 17.52 13.48
N VAL A 33 28.58 17.50 14.56
CA VAL A 33 28.06 17.53 15.94
C VAL A 33 27.30 18.83 16.23
N GLN A 34 27.79 19.99 15.76
CA GLN A 34 27.09 21.25 15.89
C GLN A 34 25.76 21.28 15.14
N LEU A 35 25.72 20.75 13.90
CA LEU A 35 24.49 20.61 13.12
C LEU A 35 23.47 19.73 13.85
N MET A 36 23.90 18.60 14.38
CA MET A 36 23.04 17.72 15.18
C MET A 36 22.53 18.46 16.45
N GLY A 37 23.39 19.21 17.13
CA GLY A 37 23.02 19.99 18.33
C GLY A 37 22.08 21.17 18.04
N SER A 38 22.08 21.69 16.81
CA SER A 38 21.15 22.74 16.36
C SER A 38 19.80 22.19 15.88
N GLY A 39 19.63 20.87 15.83
CA GLY A 39 18.40 20.23 15.36
C GLY A 39 18.34 20.02 13.84
N ASP A 40 19.38 20.38 13.09
CA ASP A 40 19.45 20.09 11.64
C ASP A 40 19.92 18.65 11.41
N ALA A 41 19.02 17.72 11.69
CA ALA A 41 19.31 16.29 11.57
C ALA A 41 19.69 15.88 10.14
N ALA A 42 19.13 16.52 9.13
CA ALA A 42 19.40 16.21 7.72
C ALA A 42 20.83 16.61 7.33
N ALA A 43 21.25 17.85 7.64
CA ALA A 43 22.60 18.30 7.40
C ALA A 43 23.63 17.54 8.25
N ALA A 44 23.28 17.22 9.50
CA ALA A 44 24.13 16.43 10.38
C ALA A 44 24.34 15.00 9.84
N SER A 45 23.27 14.31 9.41
CA SER A 45 23.37 12.98 8.79
C SER A 45 24.27 12.99 7.56
N ALA A 46 24.09 13.95 6.65
CA ALA A 46 24.91 14.08 5.46
C ALA A 46 26.39 14.30 5.80
N ALA A 47 26.67 15.16 6.79
CA ALA A 47 28.03 15.44 7.24
C ALA A 47 28.69 14.21 7.90
N PHE A 48 27.97 13.46 8.76
CA PHE A 48 28.46 12.25 9.36
C PHE A 48 28.70 11.14 8.33
N LYS A 49 27.80 10.98 7.33
CA LYS A 49 27.98 10.02 6.23
C LYS A 49 29.22 10.33 5.39
N ALA A 50 29.52 11.60 5.16
CA ALA A 50 30.73 12.02 4.45
C ALA A 50 32.03 11.68 5.20
N LEU A 51 31.97 11.56 6.52
CA LEU A 51 33.08 11.18 7.39
C LEU A 51 33.33 9.66 7.43
N GLY A 52 32.37 8.85 6.96
CA GLY A 52 32.51 7.40 6.94
C GLY A 52 32.79 6.80 8.30
N ASP A 53 33.89 6.03 8.40
CA ASP A 53 34.29 5.35 9.64
C ASP A 53 35.06 6.23 10.62
N TYR A 54 35.06 7.56 10.43
CA TYR A 54 35.76 8.46 11.37
C TYR A 54 35.01 8.48 12.70
N LYS A 55 35.65 7.98 13.77
CA LYS A 55 35.05 7.86 15.12
C LYS A 55 33.72 7.09 15.08
N ASP A 56 32.68 7.69 15.63
CA ASP A 56 31.33 7.19 15.72
C ASP A 56 30.37 7.79 14.66
N SER A 57 30.93 8.39 13.58
CA SER A 57 30.16 9.10 12.55
C SER A 57 29.07 8.21 11.93
N ALA A 58 29.35 6.94 11.67
CA ALA A 58 28.35 6.02 11.11
C ALA A 58 27.17 5.82 12.07
N ALA A 59 27.43 5.68 13.37
CA ALA A 59 26.39 5.52 14.38
C ALA A 59 25.56 6.82 14.56
N LEU A 60 26.24 7.98 14.54
CA LEU A 60 25.58 9.29 14.63
C LEU A 60 24.76 9.61 13.37
N ALA A 61 25.23 9.21 12.19
CA ALA A 61 24.44 9.31 10.96
C ALA A 61 23.13 8.52 11.07
N SER A 62 23.20 7.26 11.54
CA SER A 62 22.00 6.43 11.76
C SER A 62 21.06 7.04 12.83
N ALA A 63 21.60 7.67 13.86
CA ALA A 63 20.80 8.35 14.87
C ALA A 63 20.05 9.57 14.29
N CYS A 64 20.72 10.36 13.42
CA CYS A 64 20.10 11.48 12.72
C CYS A 64 19.01 10.97 11.74
N ASP A 65 19.30 9.94 10.96
CA ASP A 65 18.32 9.35 10.03
C ASP A 65 17.09 8.81 10.78
N TYR A 66 17.28 8.21 11.94
CA TYR A 66 16.17 7.76 12.79
C TYR A 66 15.34 8.93 13.32
N SER A 67 15.97 10.05 13.66
CA SER A 67 15.24 11.28 14.04
C SER A 67 14.40 11.80 12.89
N ILE A 68 14.98 11.88 11.68
CA ILE A 68 14.25 12.34 10.47
C ILE A 68 13.06 11.43 10.18
N ALA A 69 13.26 10.11 10.28
CA ALA A 69 12.17 9.15 10.09
C ALA A 69 11.05 9.31 11.13
N THR A 70 11.43 9.58 12.38
CA THR A 70 10.48 9.84 13.47
C THR A 70 9.70 11.13 13.24
N ASP A 71 10.38 12.18 12.80
CA ASP A 71 9.74 13.45 12.48
C ASP A 71 8.72 13.32 11.33
N ALA A 72 9.07 12.57 10.29
CA ALA A 72 8.15 12.25 9.21
C ALA A 72 6.93 11.45 9.71
N TYR A 73 7.14 10.47 10.60
CA TYR A 73 6.06 9.69 11.20
C TYR A 73 5.11 10.57 12.03
N LEU A 74 5.65 11.49 12.82
CA LEU A 74 4.88 12.44 13.63
C LEU A 74 4.15 13.50 12.77
N ALA A 75 4.67 13.78 11.59
CA ALA A 75 4.02 14.63 10.60
C ALA A 75 2.98 13.87 9.76
N GLU A 76 2.73 12.59 10.06
CA GLU A 76 1.81 11.70 9.34
C GLU A 76 2.20 11.44 7.87
N ASP A 77 3.45 11.75 7.49
CA ASP A 77 4.03 11.35 6.20
C ASP A 77 4.54 9.91 6.30
N TYR A 78 3.59 8.98 6.34
CA TYR A 78 3.88 7.58 6.61
C TYR A 78 4.65 6.91 5.49
N GLU A 79 4.49 7.31 4.22
CA GLU A 79 5.25 6.82 3.09
C GLU A 79 6.73 7.20 3.23
N GLN A 80 7.03 8.45 3.53
CA GLN A 80 8.39 8.91 3.76
C GLN A 80 9.00 8.25 5.00
N ALA A 81 8.27 8.23 6.11
CA ALA A 81 8.71 7.60 7.36
C ALA A 81 9.04 6.11 7.14
N ARG A 82 8.17 5.38 6.44
CA ARG A 82 8.36 3.98 6.08
C ARG A 82 9.66 3.76 5.30
N ALA A 83 9.89 4.57 4.26
CA ALA A 83 11.10 4.45 3.44
C ALA A 83 12.36 4.70 4.25
N LEU A 84 12.36 5.70 5.15
CA LEU A 84 13.48 6.03 6.01
C LEU A 84 13.74 4.96 7.07
N PHE A 85 12.69 4.45 7.75
CA PHE A 85 12.84 3.33 8.69
C PHE A 85 13.31 2.05 8.01
N ALA A 86 12.81 1.74 6.80
CA ALA A 86 13.27 0.59 6.02
C ALA A 86 14.77 0.68 5.68
N ALA A 87 15.27 1.88 5.35
CA ALA A 87 16.69 2.11 5.09
C ALA A 87 17.58 1.91 6.33
N LEU A 88 17.02 2.08 7.53
CA LEU A 88 17.70 1.88 8.80
C LEU A 88 17.80 0.39 9.22
N GLY A 89 16.99 -0.49 8.61
CA GLY A 89 16.98 -1.91 8.92
C GLY A 89 16.68 -2.20 10.39
N ASP A 90 17.61 -2.90 11.03
CA ASP A 90 17.46 -3.30 12.45
C ASP A 90 17.88 -2.22 13.46
N TYR A 91 18.13 -1.01 13.01
CA TYR A 91 18.50 0.09 13.93
C TYR A 91 17.33 0.44 14.83
N LYS A 92 17.50 0.26 16.14
CA LYS A 92 16.42 0.46 17.15
C LYS A 92 15.13 -0.29 16.76
N GLU A 93 13.99 0.41 16.83
CA GLU A 93 12.67 -0.12 16.52
C GLU A 93 12.26 0.07 15.04
N SER A 94 13.21 0.40 14.15
CA SER A 94 12.91 0.76 12.76
C SER A 94 12.07 -0.30 12.04
N ALA A 95 12.40 -1.57 12.19
CA ALA A 95 11.63 -2.67 11.55
C ALA A 95 10.16 -2.70 12.02
N SER A 96 9.89 -2.48 13.30
CA SER A 96 8.52 -2.42 13.83
C SER A 96 7.79 -1.15 13.41
N LEU A 97 8.52 -0.03 13.25
CA LEU A 97 7.96 1.24 12.78
C LEU A 97 7.61 1.20 11.29
N VAL A 98 8.31 0.42 10.47
CA VAL A 98 7.88 0.13 9.08
C VAL A 98 6.48 -0.48 9.08
N THR A 99 6.24 -1.51 9.89
CA THR A 99 4.93 -2.15 9.99
C THR A 99 3.86 -1.18 10.53
N ALA A 100 4.23 -0.29 11.45
CA ALA A 100 3.31 0.73 11.95
C ALA A 100 2.95 1.77 10.87
N CYS A 101 3.90 2.15 10.02
CA CYS A 101 3.64 3.00 8.85
C CYS A 101 2.72 2.29 7.84
N ASP A 102 2.99 1.03 7.51
CA ASP A 102 2.15 0.25 6.60
C ASP A 102 0.70 0.18 7.10
N TYR A 103 0.52 0.01 8.41
CA TYR A 103 -0.81 0.02 9.03
C TYR A 103 -1.49 1.40 8.92
N ALA A 104 -0.77 2.49 9.15
CA ALA A 104 -1.30 3.84 9.03
C ALA A 104 -1.67 4.18 7.56
N ILE A 105 -0.84 3.77 6.61
CA ILE A 105 -1.12 3.90 5.17
C ILE A 105 -2.41 3.15 4.80
N ALA A 106 -2.56 1.91 5.27
CA ALA A 106 -3.77 1.12 5.05
C ALA A 106 -5.03 1.79 5.63
N GLN A 107 -4.93 2.41 6.82
CA GLN A 107 -6.02 3.17 7.42
C GLN A 107 -6.37 4.41 6.59
N ASN A 108 -5.37 5.20 6.16
CA ASN A 108 -5.60 6.36 5.32
C ASN A 108 -6.24 5.98 3.98
N THR A 109 -5.82 4.87 3.38
CA THR A 109 -6.41 4.32 2.16
C THR A 109 -7.88 3.92 2.37
N TYR A 110 -8.19 3.32 3.52
CA TYR A 110 -9.57 2.97 3.90
C TYR A 110 -10.43 4.22 4.09
N ASP A 111 -9.91 5.23 4.80
CA ASP A 111 -10.62 6.49 5.08
C ASP A 111 -10.81 7.34 3.81
N ALA A 112 -9.94 7.17 2.82
CA ALA A 112 -10.10 7.76 1.48
C ALA A 112 -11.19 7.08 0.63
N GLY A 113 -11.77 5.96 1.11
CA GLY A 113 -12.78 5.19 0.38
C GLY A 113 -12.18 4.18 -0.63
N GLU A 114 -10.88 4.01 -0.67
CA GLU A 114 -10.20 3.07 -1.57
C GLU A 114 -10.25 1.64 -1.00
N TYR A 115 -11.47 1.13 -0.75
CA TYR A 115 -11.69 -0.08 0.04
C TYR A 115 -11.02 -1.33 -0.51
N ALA A 116 -11.00 -1.52 -1.83
CA ALA A 116 -10.34 -2.67 -2.44
C ALA A 116 -8.83 -2.67 -2.17
N HIS A 117 -8.17 -1.52 -2.32
CA HIS A 117 -6.75 -1.36 -2.04
C HIS A 117 -6.46 -1.47 -0.54
N ALA A 118 -7.28 -0.85 0.31
CA ALA A 118 -7.14 -0.98 1.76
C ALA A 118 -7.23 -2.44 2.24
N ALA A 119 -8.13 -3.25 1.64
CA ALA A 119 -8.24 -4.67 1.95
C ALA A 119 -6.95 -5.45 1.62
N GLU A 120 -6.30 -5.13 0.51
CA GLU A 120 -5.00 -5.72 0.14
C GLU A 120 -3.91 -5.34 1.13
N LEU A 121 -3.81 -4.06 1.50
CA LEU A 121 -2.82 -3.55 2.45
C LEU A 121 -3.01 -4.17 3.84
N PHE A 122 -4.22 -4.22 4.36
CA PHE A 122 -4.51 -4.87 5.64
C PHE A 122 -4.26 -6.37 5.61
N THR A 123 -4.55 -7.05 4.49
CA THR A 123 -4.26 -8.47 4.31
C THR A 123 -2.75 -8.75 4.38
N ALA A 124 -1.93 -7.88 3.78
CA ALA A 124 -0.47 -7.99 3.82
C ALA A 124 0.11 -7.85 5.24
N LEU A 125 -0.59 -7.13 6.14
CA LEU A 125 -0.22 -6.95 7.54
C LEU A 125 -0.55 -8.16 8.43
N GLY A 126 -1.39 -9.10 7.95
CA GLY A 126 -1.76 -10.30 8.69
C GLY A 126 -2.38 -10.00 10.04
N ASP A 127 -1.77 -10.57 11.11
CA ASP A 127 -2.26 -10.44 12.48
C ASP A 127 -1.81 -9.15 13.19
N TYR A 128 -1.20 -8.21 12.49
CA TYR A 128 -0.79 -6.95 13.11
C TYR A 128 -2.00 -6.14 13.57
N LYS A 129 -2.11 -5.88 14.86
CA LYS A 129 -3.27 -5.20 15.48
C LYS A 129 -4.59 -5.87 15.07
N ASN A 130 -5.50 -5.12 14.46
CA ASN A 130 -6.81 -5.57 13.97
C ASN A 130 -6.85 -5.65 12.42
N SER A 131 -5.70 -5.78 11.76
CA SER A 131 -5.60 -5.77 10.28
C SER A 131 -6.48 -6.82 9.62
N ALA A 132 -6.53 -8.04 10.16
CA ALA A 132 -7.38 -9.10 9.60
C ALA A 132 -8.88 -8.72 9.60
N ALA A 133 -9.36 -8.09 10.67
CA ALA A 133 -10.74 -7.62 10.74
C ALA A 133 -11.01 -6.44 9.79
N LEU A 134 -10.06 -5.51 9.69
CA LEU A 134 -10.17 -4.36 8.79
C LEU A 134 -10.07 -4.80 7.31
N ALA A 135 -9.28 -5.81 6.99
CA ALA A 135 -9.22 -6.38 5.65
C ALA A 135 -10.59 -6.95 5.22
N ALA A 136 -11.24 -7.73 6.10
CA ALA A 136 -12.58 -8.23 5.85
C ALA A 136 -13.60 -7.10 5.67
N GLN A 137 -13.60 -6.11 6.57
CA GLN A 137 -14.51 -4.97 6.50
C GLN A 137 -14.30 -4.14 5.22
N ALA A 138 -13.06 -3.91 4.82
CA ALA A 138 -12.73 -3.22 3.58
C ALA A 138 -13.19 -4.02 2.35
N GLY A 139 -13.00 -5.34 2.37
CA GLY A 139 -13.48 -6.25 1.32
C GLY A 139 -15.00 -6.19 1.15
N ASP A 140 -15.75 -6.23 2.27
CA ASP A 140 -17.21 -6.12 2.27
C ASP A 140 -17.67 -4.79 1.67
N ARG A 141 -17.01 -3.67 2.03
CA ARG A 141 -17.33 -2.35 1.46
C ARG A 141 -17.01 -2.28 -0.03
N ALA A 142 -15.85 -2.76 -0.45
CA ALA A 142 -15.48 -2.82 -1.86
C ALA A 142 -16.45 -3.67 -2.69
N PHE A 143 -16.95 -4.76 -2.12
CA PHE A 143 -17.98 -5.59 -2.74
C PHE A 143 -19.32 -4.85 -2.83
N ALA A 144 -19.74 -4.18 -1.76
CA ALA A 144 -20.97 -3.40 -1.73
C ALA A 144 -20.95 -2.27 -2.79
N GLU A 145 -19.83 -1.57 -2.95
CA GLU A 145 -19.67 -0.55 -4.01
C GLU A 145 -19.87 -1.11 -5.43
N LYS A 146 -19.39 -2.34 -5.68
CA LYS A 146 -19.58 -3.01 -6.97
C LYS A 146 -21.05 -3.40 -7.23
N LEU A 147 -21.84 -3.55 -6.17
CA LEU A 147 -23.28 -3.86 -6.29
C LEU A 147 -24.13 -2.61 -6.48
N LEU A 148 -23.61 -1.41 -6.16
CA LEU A 148 -24.33 -0.18 -6.40
C LEU A 148 -24.47 0.08 -7.89
N GLY A 149 -25.69 0.41 -8.34
CA GLY A 149 -25.97 0.71 -9.73
C GLY A 149 -27.17 -0.07 -10.27
N SER A 150 -27.37 0.08 -11.55
CA SER A 150 -28.46 -0.59 -12.27
C SER A 150 -27.93 -1.82 -13.00
N TRP A 151 -28.52 -2.96 -12.72
CA TRP A 151 -28.21 -4.23 -13.32
C TRP A 151 -29.37 -4.65 -14.23
N VAL A 152 -29.05 -4.98 -15.50
CA VAL A 152 -30.03 -5.43 -16.47
C VAL A 152 -29.80 -6.90 -16.76
N SER A 153 -30.82 -7.74 -16.57
CA SER A 153 -30.73 -9.14 -16.93
C SER A 153 -30.56 -9.33 -18.44
N ASN A 154 -29.92 -10.42 -18.83
CA ASN A 154 -30.04 -10.89 -20.19
C ASN A 154 -31.51 -11.27 -20.48
N GLU A 155 -31.91 -11.19 -21.75
CA GLU A 155 -33.22 -11.70 -22.14
C GLU A 155 -33.32 -13.19 -21.79
N MET A 156 -34.35 -13.54 -21.06
CA MET A 156 -34.65 -14.91 -20.70
C MET A 156 -35.93 -15.34 -21.44
N ASP A 157 -35.89 -16.42 -22.15
CA ASP A 157 -37.08 -17.02 -22.69
C ASP A 157 -37.82 -17.80 -21.60
N VAL A 158 -38.95 -17.29 -21.20
CA VAL A 158 -39.80 -17.90 -20.16
C VAL A 158 -40.98 -18.69 -20.76
N SER A 159 -41.02 -18.86 -22.08
CA SER A 159 -42.10 -19.58 -22.75
C SER A 159 -42.26 -21.00 -22.21
N SER A 160 -41.17 -21.72 -21.97
CA SER A 160 -41.23 -23.07 -21.41
C SER A 160 -41.84 -23.10 -20.02
N ILE A 161 -41.43 -22.17 -19.13
CA ILE A 161 -41.96 -22.09 -17.77
C ILE A 161 -43.45 -21.76 -17.78
N PHE A 162 -43.85 -20.86 -18.67
CA PHE A 162 -45.26 -20.50 -18.84
C PHE A 162 -46.09 -21.66 -19.38
N ILE A 163 -45.59 -22.34 -20.38
CA ILE A 163 -46.22 -23.55 -20.98
C ILE A 163 -46.37 -24.65 -19.94
N ASP A 164 -45.28 -24.96 -19.18
CA ASP A 164 -45.31 -25.98 -18.12
C ASP A 164 -46.36 -25.64 -17.06
N SER A 165 -46.43 -24.37 -16.67
CA SER A 165 -47.43 -23.89 -15.69
C SER A 165 -48.88 -24.02 -16.21
N LEU A 166 -49.08 -23.83 -17.53
CA LEU A 166 -50.38 -24.02 -18.15
C LEU A 166 -50.76 -25.52 -18.24
N TYR A 167 -49.81 -26.40 -18.53
CA TYR A 167 -50.01 -27.85 -18.52
C TYR A 167 -50.40 -28.35 -17.13
N ASP A 168 -49.77 -27.84 -16.07
CA ASP A 168 -50.09 -28.18 -14.68
C ASP A 168 -51.48 -27.66 -14.26
N ALA A 169 -51.92 -26.53 -14.80
CA ALA A 169 -53.21 -25.92 -14.48
C ALA A 169 -54.40 -26.57 -15.26
N ILE A 170 -54.12 -27.29 -16.34
CA ILE A 170 -55.13 -27.98 -17.16
C ILE A 170 -55.34 -29.38 -16.57
N ASP A 171 -56.35 -29.52 -15.76
CA ASP A 171 -56.77 -30.74 -15.08
C ASP A 171 -57.13 -31.85 -16.11
N ASP A 172 -56.24 -32.76 -16.40
CA ASP A 172 -56.35 -33.99 -17.23
C ASP A 172 -57.25 -33.94 -18.51
N ASP A 173 -57.64 -32.76 -18.98
CA ASP A 173 -58.42 -32.59 -20.19
C ASP A 173 -57.52 -32.67 -21.45
N GLU A 174 -57.55 -33.82 -22.11
CA GLU A 174 -56.79 -34.10 -23.31
C GLU A 174 -57.09 -33.12 -24.45
N SER A 175 -58.31 -32.56 -24.53
CA SER A 175 -58.70 -31.62 -25.57
C SER A 175 -58.03 -30.25 -25.35
N SER A 176 -57.92 -29.84 -24.11
CA SER A 176 -57.28 -28.56 -23.75
C SER A 176 -55.75 -28.66 -23.89
N LYS A 177 -55.15 -29.81 -23.58
CA LYS A 177 -53.74 -30.08 -23.85
C LYS A 177 -53.40 -30.07 -25.36
N ALA A 178 -54.25 -30.69 -26.18
CA ALA A 178 -54.09 -30.69 -27.65
C ALA A 178 -54.23 -29.26 -28.22
N LEU A 179 -55.05 -28.42 -27.60
CA LEU A 179 -55.19 -27.01 -28.03
C LEU A 179 -53.92 -26.22 -27.65
N LEU A 180 -53.34 -26.46 -26.49
CA LEU A 180 -52.10 -25.83 -26.05
C LEU A 180 -50.91 -26.20 -26.95
N ASP A 181 -50.83 -27.46 -27.39
CA ASP A 181 -49.81 -27.93 -28.33
C ASP A 181 -49.93 -27.29 -29.73
N CYS A 182 -51.15 -26.90 -30.11
CA CYS A 182 -51.40 -26.20 -31.37
C CYS A 182 -51.12 -24.68 -31.27
N MET A 183 -50.95 -24.13 -30.08
CA MET A 183 -50.57 -22.73 -29.90
C MET A 183 -49.05 -22.61 -30.07
N GLU A 184 -48.61 -22.14 -31.24
CA GLU A 184 -47.21 -21.71 -31.43
C GLU A 184 -46.95 -20.48 -30.55
N LEU A 185 -46.71 -20.69 -29.26
CA LEU A 185 -46.25 -19.65 -28.38
C LEU A 185 -44.80 -19.36 -28.76
N GLY A 186 -44.58 -18.25 -29.42
CA GLY A 186 -43.24 -17.75 -29.69
C GLY A 186 -42.50 -17.43 -28.35
N ALA A 187 -41.18 -17.31 -28.41
CA ALA A 187 -40.39 -16.93 -27.28
C ALA A 187 -40.96 -15.71 -26.57
N LEU A 188 -41.13 -15.78 -25.24
CA LEU A 188 -41.57 -14.67 -24.38
C LEU A 188 -40.33 -14.08 -23.72
N PRO A 189 -39.67 -13.09 -24.34
CA PRO A 189 -38.49 -12.48 -23.75
C PRO A 189 -38.88 -11.66 -22.52
N LEU A 190 -38.28 -12.00 -21.39
CA LEU A 190 -38.45 -11.26 -20.16
C LEU A 190 -37.13 -10.59 -19.82
N LYS A 191 -37.21 -9.27 -19.62
CA LYS A 191 -36.07 -8.45 -19.23
C LYS A 191 -36.44 -7.66 -18.00
N TYR A 192 -35.60 -7.72 -16.99
CA TYR A 192 -35.79 -6.95 -15.77
C TYR A 192 -34.53 -6.18 -15.43
N THR A 193 -34.73 -5.05 -14.78
CA THR A 193 -33.66 -4.20 -14.24
C THR A 193 -33.73 -4.25 -12.74
N ILE A 194 -32.59 -4.47 -12.10
CA ILE A 194 -32.43 -4.40 -10.65
C ILE A 194 -31.48 -3.23 -10.36
N GLU A 195 -31.95 -2.28 -9.55
CA GLU A 195 -31.14 -1.18 -9.08
C GLU A 195 -30.86 -1.37 -7.60
N PHE A 196 -29.57 -1.44 -7.24
CA PHE A 196 -29.13 -1.48 -5.85
C PHE A 196 -28.84 -0.06 -5.38
N THR A 197 -29.48 0.35 -4.29
CA THR A 197 -29.29 1.66 -3.70
C THR A 197 -28.33 1.59 -2.50
N GLY A 198 -27.67 2.70 -2.18
CA GLY A 198 -26.77 2.78 -1.03
C GLY A 198 -27.45 2.60 0.34
N GLU A 199 -28.79 2.53 0.37
CA GLU A 199 -29.57 2.30 1.60
C GLU A 199 -29.90 0.82 1.85
N GLY A 200 -29.31 -0.10 1.09
CA GLY A 200 -29.55 -1.54 1.21
C GLY A 200 -30.92 -1.99 0.66
N THR A 201 -31.56 -1.17 -0.15
CA THR A 201 -32.79 -1.51 -0.86
C THR A 201 -32.53 -1.76 -2.35
N PHE A 202 -33.41 -2.53 -3.00
CA PHE A 202 -33.35 -2.70 -4.43
C PHE A 202 -34.74 -2.41 -5.04
N LEU A 203 -34.73 -1.90 -6.25
CA LEU A 203 -35.92 -1.71 -7.06
C LEU A 203 -35.90 -2.73 -8.21
N LEU A 204 -37.03 -3.40 -8.42
CA LEU A 204 -37.25 -4.29 -9.55
C LEU A 204 -38.22 -3.62 -10.52
N ALA A 205 -37.80 -3.42 -11.76
CA ALA A 205 -38.61 -2.83 -12.81
C ALA A 205 -38.59 -3.68 -14.08
#